data_e7ef1b19318ce8dc36fe37b8b41c6b63
#
_entry.id   e7ef1b19318ce8dc36fe37b8b41c6b63
#
_cell.length_a   1.000
_cell.length_b   1.000
_cell.length_c   1.000
_cell.angle_alpha   90.00
_cell.angle_beta   90.00
_cell.angle_gamma   90.00
#
_symmetry.space_group_name_H-M   'P 1'
#
loop_
_entity.id
_entity.type
_entity.pdbx_description
1 polymer ?
#
loop_
_entity_poly.entity_id
_entity_poly.type
_entity_poly.pdbx_seq_one_letter_code
_entity_poly.pdbx_strand_id
1 'polypeptide(L)'
;MASGPSTDRPEPDVRAAARAAAARTRAQGMHCYGHVLGVTPLRTDAGPSRPHLAVSSAVPPGPVPPVALTTVADLAMGSAIRSVVGAGRRLGTVSMTLHHLAPVVRAPVVPDPRVMWLDDEQVNGLARVDLTDAVGALVGAAQGWFMALPVPSGTPLPLLPWERDELPAVAPLAEHDLTAAERAAVEATVRAAERARRHRTSASAELTAPTWTDAAEGSARGTLRIGPEITNRVGHVQGGAVYGIALAAATRAVGAGLAVAEGHVQFLRPADADVLTAVASTTRLGRGAAFAEATLTVDDRPVAAGRFAFRPPRPAAPLQVAGPRPPHPS
;
A
#
# COMPACT_ATOMS: atom_id res chain seq x y z
N MET A 1 43.33 -16.41 10.29
CA MET A 1 42.34 -15.61 9.54
C MET A 1 41.35 -16.58 8.90
N ALA A 2 40.19 -16.77 9.48
CA ALA A 2 39.16 -17.61 8.92
C ALA A 2 38.23 -16.73 8.06
N SER A 3 38.25 -16.98 6.75
CA SER A 3 37.30 -16.39 5.79
C SER A 3 35.90 -16.91 6.13
N GLY A 4 35.03 -16.00 6.59
CA GLY A 4 33.62 -16.29 6.82
C GLY A 4 32.93 -16.69 5.49
N PRO A 5 31.86 -17.48 5.55
CA PRO A 5 31.13 -17.92 4.37
C PRO A 5 30.56 -16.71 3.63
N SER A 6 30.94 -16.57 2.36
CA SER A 6 30.32 -15.63 1.41
C SER A 6 28.84 -15.97 1.31
N THR A 7 27.97 -15.04 1.72
CA THR A 7 26.52 -15.14 1.55
C THR A 7 26.14 -14.70 0.13
N ASP A 8 26.68 -15.39 -0.86
CA ASP A 8 26.33 -15.18 -2.27
C ASP A 8 24.98 -15.88 -2.56
N ARG A 9 23.88 -15.29 -2.04
CA ARG A 9 22.55 -15.66 -2.52
C ARG A 9 22.39 -15.08 -3.91
N PRO A 10 22.03 -15.89 -4.92
CA PRO A 10 21.79 -15.38 -6.26
C PRO A 10 20.78 -14.24 -6.19
N GLU A 11 21.09 -13.15 -6.87
CA GLU A 11 20.23 -11.98 -6.92
C GLU A 11 18.87 -12.39 -7.51
N PRO A 12 17.75 -12.02 -6.88
CA PRO A 12 16.42 -12.42 -7.36
C PRO A 12 16.22 -11.89 -8.79
N ASP A 13 15.79 -12.76 -9.68
CA ASP A 13 15.40 -12.37 -11.04
C ASP A 13 14.11 -11.54 -10.98
N VAL A 14 14.28 -10.22 -10.89
CA VAL A 14 13.18 -9.26 -10.80
C VAL A 14 12.24 -9.37 -12.00
N ARG A 15 12.75 -9.66 -13.20
CA ARG A 15 11.92 -9.81 -14.40
C ARG A 15 11.05 -11.06 -14.31
N ALA A 16 11.60 -12.17 -13.86
CA ALA A 16 10.82 -13.39 -13.64
C ALA A 16 9.76 -13.19 -12.55
N ALA A 17 10.11 -12.50 -11.46
CA ALA A 17 9.17 -12.17 -10.39
C ALA A 17 8.04 -11.22 -10.86
N ALA A 18 8.36 -10.23 -11.69
CA ALA A 18 7.36 -9.32 -12.29
C ALA A 18 6.43 -10.07 -13.26
N ARG A 19 6.95 -10.99 -14.08
CA ARG A 19 6.13 -11.87 -14.94
C ARG A 19 5.24 -12.81 -14.13
N ALA A 20 5.72 -13.30 -13.00
CA ALA A 20 4.91 -14.09 -12.07
C ALA A 20 3.80 -13.24 -11.43
N ALA A 21 4.05 -11.98 -11.12
CA ALA A 21 3.02 -11.05 -10.64
C ALA A 21 1.96 -10.79 -11.71
N ALA A 22 2.34 -10.57 -12.96
CA ALA A 22 1.42 -10.44 -14.09
C ALA A 22 0.56 -11.70 -14.29
N ALA A 23 1.18 -12.89 -14.22
CA ALA A 23 0.48 -14.16 -14.31
C ALA A 23 -0.56 -14.34 -13.19
N ARG A 24 -0.20 -14.01 -11.93
CA ARG A 24 -1.13 -14.02 -10.80
C ARG A 24 -2.26 -13.01 -10.97
N THR A 25 -1.98 -11.81 -11.50
CA THR A 25 -3.00 -10.80 -11.80
C THR A 25 -4.06 -11.35 -12.75
N ARG A 26 -3.63 -11.98 -13.83
CA ARG A 26 -4.52 -12.61 -14.82
C ARG A 26 -5.36 -13.74 -14.23
N ALA A 27 -4.75 -14.61 -13.41
CA ALA A 27 -5.39 -15.82 -12.91
C ALA A 27 -6.20 -15.62 -11.61
N GLN A 28 -5.76 -14.72 -10.74
CA GLN A 28 -6.25 -14.62 -9.37
C GLN A 28 -7.13 -13.38 -9.09
N GLY A 29 -7.23 -12.46 -10.06
CA GLY A 29 -8.19 -11.36 -10.00
C GLY A 29 -7.81 -10.17 -9.12
N MET A 30 -6.62 -10.15 -8.50
CA MET A 30 -6.07 -8.98 -7.83
C MET A 30 -5.22 -8.16 -8.82
N HIS A 31 -5.10 -6.84 -8.61
CA HIS A 31 -4.27 -5.98 -9.43
C HIS A 31 -2.76 -6.27 -9.30
N CYS A 32 -2.00 -5.94 -10.34
CA CYS A 32 -0.56 -6.20 -10.43
C CYS A 32 0.22 -5.62 -9.25
N TYR A 33 -0.11 -4.40 -8.83
CA TYR A 33 0.55 -3.71 -7.72
C TYR A 33 0.55 -4.54 -6.42
N GLY A 34 -0.59 -5.11 -6.03
CA GLY A 34 -0.67 -5.96 -4.85
C GLY A 34 0.24 -7.19 -4.93
N HIS A 35 0.30 -7.83 -6.11
CA HIS A 35 1.19 -8.98 -6.32
C HIS A 35 2.67 -8.60 -6.31
N VAL A 36 3.04 -7.45 -6.84
CA VAL A 36 4.42 -6.92 -6.77
C VAL A 36 4.81 -6.63 -5.33
N LEU A 37 3.91 -6.05 -4.53
CA LEU A 37 4.14 -5.81 -3.10
C LEU A 37 4.28 -7.10 -2.28
N GLY A 38 3.80 -8.24 -2.78
CA GLY A 38 3.75 -9.49 -2.03
C GLY A 38 2.48 -9.66 -1.20
N VAL A 39 1.39 -8.96 -1.56
CA VAL A 39 0.09 -9.22 -0.94
C VAL A 39 -0.43 -10.58 -1.39
N THR A 40 -0.73 -11.43 -0.43
CA THR A 40 -1.23 -12.80 -0.63
C THR A 40 -2.36 -13.10 0.35
N PRO A 41 -3.18 -14.13 0.11
CA PRO A 41 -4.16 -14.57 1.09
C PRO A 41 -3.46 -15.23 2.29
N LEU A 42 -3.84 -14.82 3.48
CA LEU A 42 -3.54 -15.53 4.72
C LEU A 42 -4.70 -16.44 5.04
N ARG A 43 -4.46 -17.74 5.03
CA ARG A 43 -5.43 -18.76 5.45
C ARG A 43 -5.15 -19.12 6.91
N THR A 44 -6.19 -19.15 7.71
CA THR A 44 -6.14 -19.55 9.12
C THR A 44 -7.24 -20.56 9.36
N ASP A 45 -6.99 -21.53 10.22
CA ASP A 45 -8.00 -22.53 10.63
C ASP A 45 -9.19 -21.91 11.37
N ALA A 46 -9.03 -20.67 11.86
CA ALA A 46 -9.96 -20.01 12.77
C ALA A 46 -10.85 -18.92 12.09
N GLY A 47 -10.80 -18.74 10.78
CA GLY A 47 -11.60 -17.68 10.17
C GLY A 47 -11.42 -17.51 8.67
N PRO A 48 -12.15 -16.54 8.06
CA PRO A 48 -12.07 -16.29 6.64
C PRO A 48 -10.67 -15.86 6.23
N SER A 49 -10.26 -16.26 5.02
CA SER A 49 -9.01 -15.82 4.42
C SER A 49 -9.00 -14.30 4.26
N ARG A 50 -7.85 -13.67 4.49
CA ARG A 50 -7.66 -12.22 4.42
C ARG A 50 -6.36 -11.86 3.73
N PRO A 51 -6.24 -10.64 3.14
CA PRO A 51 -4.97 -10.20 2.58
C PRO A 51 -3.93 -10.03 3.68
N HIS A 52 -2.69 -10.43 3.44
CA HIS A 52 -1.54 -10.08 4.27
C HIS A 52 -0.35 -9.73 3.38
N LEU A 53 0.62 -9.01 3.93
CA LEU A 53 1.85 -8.69 3.25
C LEU A 53 2.90 -9.74 3.58
N ALA A 54 3.12 -10.67 2.67
CA ALA A 54 4.18 -11.67 2.79
C ALA A 54 5.55 -11.10 2.40
N VAL A 55 6.60 -11.87 2.63
CA VAL A 55 7.91 -11.58 2.06
C VAL A 55 7.81 -11.76 0.54
N SER A 56 7.97 -10.67 -0.21
CA SER A 56 7.90 -10.70 -1.67
C SER A 56 9.18 -11.24 -2.27
N SER A 57 9.06 -12.12 -3.25
CA SER A 57 10.19 -12.54 -4.09
C SER A 57 10.58 -11.50 -5.14
N ALA A 58 9.71 -10.55 -5.43
CA ALA A 58 9.94 -9.48 -6.41
C ALA A 58 10.66 -8.25 -5.81
N VAL A 59 10.76 -8.20 -4.48
CA VAL A 59 11.38 -7.08 -3.76
C VAL A 59 12.48 -7.63 -2.86
N PRO A 60 13.71 -7.10 -2.93
CA PRO A 60 14.78 -7.53 -2.03
C PRO A 60 14.36 -7.46 -0.56
N PRO A 61 14.84 -8.37 0.31
CA PRO A 61 14.52 -8.32 1.73
C PRO A 61 14.99 -7.00 2.34
N GLY A 62 14.08 -6.31 3.01
CA GLY A 62 14.34 -5.01 3.60
C GLY A 62 13.16 -4.51 4.43
N PRO A 63 13.23 -3.27 4.93
CA PRO A 63 12.09 -2.64 5.58
C PRO A 63 10.89 -2.53 4.63
N VAL A 64 9.71 -2.79 5.16
CA VAL A 64 8.45 -2.57 4.45
C VAL A 64 8.25 -1.07 4.27
N PRO A 65 8.16 -0.56 3.04
CA PRO A 65 7.95 0.86 2.82
C PRO A 65 6.55 1.29 3.26
N PRO A 66 6.35 2.54 3.69
CA PRO A 66 5.03 3.04 4.10
C PRO A 66 3.92 2.76 3.09
N VAL A 67 4.20 2.88 1.78
CA VAL A 67 3.22 2.60 0.72
C VAL A 67 2.74 1.15 0.70
N ALA A 68 3.54 0.19 1.11
CA ALA A 68 3.11 -1.20 1.22
C ALA A 68 2.18 -1.40 2.44
N LEU A 69 2.45 -0.70 3.56
CA LEU A 69 1.55 -0.69 4.71
C LEU A 69 0.21 -0.05 4.38
N THR A 70 0.20 1.08 3.67
CA THR A 70 -1.04 1.75 3.25
C THR A 70 -1.85 0.85 2.31
N THR A 71 -1.18 0.14 1.40
CA THR A 71 -1.84 -0.75 0.45
C THR A 71 -2.46 -1.97 1.13
N VAL A 72 -1.73 -2.64 2.04
CA VAL A 72 -2.30 -3.80 2.74
C VAL A 72 -3.41 -3.38 3.70
N ALA A 73 -3.32 -2.21 4.32
CA ALA A 73 -4.38 -1.67 5.18
C ALA A 73 -5.66 -1.38 4.38
N ASP A 74 -5.55 -0.69 3.24
CA ASP A 74 -6.66 -0.39 2.33
C ASP A 74 -7.35 -1.67 1.84
N LEU A 75 -6.56 -2.64 1.36
CA LEU A 75 -7.07 -3.93 0.89
C LEU A 75 -7.75 -4.74 2.01
N ALA A 76 -7.18 -4.74 3.21
CA ALA A 76 -7.73 -5.49 4.34
C ALA A 76 -9.06 -4.90 4.82
N MET A 77 -9.13 -3.58 5.00
CA MET A 77 -10.36 -2.88 5.37
C MET A 77 -11.43 -3.03 4.28
N GLY A 78 -11.06 -2.81 3.01
CA GLY A 78 -11.95 -3.03 1.88
C GLY A 78 -12.46 -4.47 1.79
N SER A 79 -11.60 -5.47 2.08
CA SER A 79 -12.00 -6.87 2.14
C SER A 79 -13.04 -7.14 3.23
N ALA A 80 -12.86 -6.55 4.41
CA ALA A 80 -13.81 -6.69 5.51
C ALA A 80 -15.19 -6.09 5.16
N ILE A 81 -15.24 -4.91 4.55
CA ILE A 81 -16.50 -4.33 4.06
C ILE A 81 -17.10 -5.22 2.98
N ARG A 82 -16.29 -5.67 2.00
CA ARG A 82 -16.75 -6.48 0.88
C ARG A 82 -17.33 -7.84 1.33
N SER A 83 -16.82 -8.43 2.41
CA SER A 83 -17.37 -9.68 2.94
C SER A 83 -18.84 -9.55 3.42
N VAL A 84 -19.28 -8.33 3.72
CA VAL A 84 -20.66 -8.04 4.13
C VAL A 84 -21.51 -7.58 2.94
N VAL A 85 -21.01 -6.62 2.13
CA VAL A 85 -21.79 -6.05 1.01
C VAL A 85 -21.84 -6.94 -0.23
N GLY A 86 -20.99 -7.97 -0.29
CA GLY A 86 -20.93 -8.95 -1.38
C GLY A 86 -20.14 -8.52 -2.61
N ALA A 87 -19.95 -9.48 -3.52
CA ALA A 87 -19.10 -9.32 -4.72
C ALA A 87 -19.75 -8.51 -5.85
N GLY A 88 -21.05 -8.27 -5.79
CA GLY A 88 -21.79 -7.51 -6.79
C GLY A 88 -21.52 -6.00 -6.83
N ARG A 89 -20.75 -5.50 -5.87
CA ARG A 89 -20.40 -4.08 -5.77
C ARG A 89 -18.87 -3.91 -5.79
N ARG A 90 -18.39 -2.80 -6.33
CA ARG A 90 -17.00 -2.36 -6.16
C ARG A 90 -16.92 -1.44 -4.96
N LEU A 91 -15.75 -1.41 -4.29
CA LEU A 91 -15.53 -0.47 -3.22
C LEU A 91 -14.66 0.69 -3.70
N GLY A 92 -15.03 1.89 -3.29
CA GLY A 92 -14.21 3.10 -3.37
C GLY A 92 -13.83 3.54 -1.96
N THR A 93 -12.54 3.75 -1.72
CA THR A 93 -12.06 4.36 -0.48
C THR A 93 -12.36 5.85 -0.52
N VAL A 94 -13.08 6.36 0.49
CA VAL A 94 -13.46 7.77 0.62
C VAL A 94 -12.43 8.52 1.46
N SER A 95 -11.99 7.92 2.56
CA SER A 95 -10.89 8.45 3.37
C SER A 95 -10.17 7.33 4.10
N MET A 96 -8.91 7.56 4.43
CA MET A 96 -8.11 6.64 5.23
C MET A 96 -7.15 7.40 6.13
N THR A 97 -7.13 7.02 7.41
CA THR A 97 -6.11 7.43 8.38
C THR A 97 -5.24 6.24 8.72
N LEU A 98 -3.92 6.42 8.73
CA LEU A 98 -2.98 5.40 9.17
C LEU A 98 -1.99 5.98 10.19
N HIS A 99 -1.85 5.32 11.32
CA HIS A 99 -0.83 5.56 12.34
C HIS A 99 0.34 4.62 12.13
N HIS A 100 1.55 5.17 11.98
CA HIS A 100 2.80 4.43 11.86
C HIS A 100 3.44 4.30 13.24
N LEU A 101 3.29 3.14 13.87
CA LEU A 101 3.68 2.92 15.27
C LEU A 101 5.13 2.44 15.41
N ALA A 102 5.63 1.69 14.45
CA ALA A 102 7.01 1.22 14.41
C ALA A 102 7.88 2.05 13.46
N PRO A 103 9.12 2.38 13.82
CA PRO A 103 10.04 3.13 12.97
C PRO A 103 10.54 2.31 11.78
N VAL A 104 10.60 1.00 11.92
CA VAL A 104 10.98 0.03 10.89
C VAL A 104 10.05 -1.15 10.97
N VAL A 105 9.40 -1.48 9.87
CA VAL A 105 8.53 -2.64 9.76
C VAL A 105 9.18 -3.67 8.84
N ARG A 106 9.06 -4.94 9.16
CA ARG A 106 9.53 -6.07 8.34
C ARG A 106 8.38 -7.00 8.01
N ALA A 107 8.37 -7.54 6.81
CA ALA A 107 7.41 -8.57 6.41
C ALA A 107 7.71 -9.90 7.14
N PRO A 108 6.70 -10.75 7.41
CA PRO A 108 5.29 -10.52 7.04
C PRO A 108 4.59 -9.47 7.90
N VAL A 109 3.58 -8.81 7.33
CA VAL A 109 2.66 -7.94 8.06
C VAL A 109 1.27 -8.54 7.98
N VAL A 110 0.69 -8.80 9.13
CA VAL A 110 -0.62 -9.44 9.27
C VAL A 110 -1.65 -8.41 9.70
N PRO A 111 -2.63 -8.10 8.85
CA PRO A 111 -3.74 -7.23 9.22
C PRO A 111 -4.83 -7.98 9.99
N ASP A 112 -5.45 -7.31 10.96
CA ASP A 112 -6.67 -7.74 11.64
C ASP A 112 -7.79 -6.71 11.37
N PRO A 113 -8.50 -6.82 10.23
CA PRO A 113 -9.52 -5.86 9.87
C PRO A 113 -10.86 -6.15 10.57
N ARG A 114 -11.60 -5.08 10.90
CA ARG A 114 -12.93 -5.15 11.51
C ARG A 114 -13.83 -4.11 10.88
N VAL A 115 -15.05 -4.52 10.52
CA VAL A 115 -16.11 -3.58 10.17
C VAL A 115 -16.60 -2.94 11.47
N MET A 116 -16.56 -1.62 11.52
CA MET A 116 -16.99 -0.83 12.66
C MET A 116 -18.44 -0.38 12.53
N TRP A 117 -18.86 -0.10 11.30
CA TRP A 117 -20.18 0.38 10.99
C TRP A 117 -20.49 0.20 9.50
N LEU A 118 -21.74 -0.06 9.19
CA LEU A 118 -22.34 -0.02 7.85
C LEU A 118 -23.69 0.70 7.95
N ASP A 119 -24.06 1.46 6.92
CA ASP A 119 -25.42 1.98 6.83
C ASP A 119 -26.42 0.87 6.49
N ASP A 120 -27.72 1.14 6.71
CA ASP A 120 -28.78 0.16 6.48
C ASP A 120 -28.88 -0.26 5.00
N GLU A 121 -28.50 0.59 4.07
CA GLU A 121 -28.47 0.33 2.63
C GLU A 121 -27.19 -0.38 2.18
N GLN A 122 -26.23 -0.57 3.08
CA GLN A 122 -24.91 -1.15 2.81
C GLN A 122 -24.16 -0.44 1.67
N VAL A 123 -24.34 0.87 1.58
CA VAL A 123 -23.65 1.73 0.60
C VAL A 123 -22.40 2.34 1.21
N ASN A 124 -22.43 2.68 2.50
CA ASN A 124 -21.29 3.28 3.22
C ASN A 124 -20.85 2.38 4.36
N GLY A 125 -19.53 2.26 4.53
CA GLY A 125 -18.95 1.45 5.58
C GLY A 125 -17.70 2.06 6.19
N LEU A 126 -17.57 1.92 7.49
CA LEU A 126 -16.39 2.26 8.26
C LEU A 126 -15.70 0.97 8.70
N ALA A 127 -14.42 0.85 8.40
CA ALA A 127 -13.59 -0.26 8.87
C ALA A 127 -12.33 0.25 9.57
N ARG A 128 -11.82 -0.60 10.46
CA ARG A 128 -10.53 -0.42 11.14
C ARG A 128 -9.66 -1.64 10.86
N VAL A 129 -8.34 -1.46 10.91
CA VAL A 129 -7.37 -2.56 10.84
C VAL A 129 -6.21 -2.29 11.79
N ASP A 130 -5.82 -3.30 12.56
CA ASP A 130 -4.57 -3.35 13.29
C ASP A 130 -3.56 -4.16 12.46
N LEU A 131 -2.33 -3.65 12.31
CA LEU A 131 -1.25 -4.27 11.54
C LEU A 131 -0.19 -4.79 12.52
N THR A 132 0.07 -6.09 12.49
CA THR A 132 1.09 -6.72 13.32
C THR A 132 2.21 -7.31 12.47
N ASP A 133 3.41 -7.39 13.03
CA ASP A 133 4.55 -8.09 12.41
C ASP A 133 4.52 -9.60 12.71
N ALA A 134 5.59 -10.30 12.28
CA ALA A 134 5.75 -11.74 12.46
C ALA A 134 5.75 -12.22 13.92
N VAL A 135 6.08 -11.35 14.87
CA VAL A 135 6.10 -11.67 16.32
C VAL A 135 4.85 -11.17 17.06
N GLY A 136 3.86 -10.64 16.32
CA GLY A 136 2.62 -10.12 16.87
C GLY A 136 2.71 -8.70 17.45
N ALA A 137 3.83 -7.99 17.24
CA ALA A 137 3.96 -6.61 17.66
C ALA A 137 3.14 -5.67 16.76
N LEU A 138 2.38 -4.75 17.35
CA LEU A 138 1.59 -3.76 16.63
C LEU A 138 2.51 -2.75 15.96
N VAL A 139 2.52 -2.73 14.61
CA VAL A 139 3.38 -1.86 13.79
C VAL A 139 2.63 -0.71 13.14
N GLY A 140 1.30 -0.82 13.06
CA GLY A 140 0.42 0.23 12.54
C GLY A 140 -1.03 -0.02 12.88
N ALA A 141 -1.85 1.03 12.80
CA ALA A 141 -3.30 0.94 12.91
C ALA A 141 -3.94 1.91 11.92
N ALA A 142 -4.99 1.47 11.23
CA ALA A 142 -5.67 2.32 10.25
C ALA A 142 -7.19 2.27 10.44
N GLN A 143 -7.84 3.32 9.96
CA GLN A 143 -9.29 3.43 9.84
C GLN A 143 -9.62 4.01 8.49
N GLY A 144 -10.65 3.48 7.83
CA GLY A 144 -11.06 3.93 6.51
C GLY A 144 -12.57 3.94 6.32
N TRP A 145 -13.04 4.96 5.61
CA TRP A 145 -14.41 5.08 5.13
C TRP A 145 -14.49 4.60 3.69
N PHE A 146 -15.44 3.74 3.39
CA PHE A 146 -15.62 3.12 2.08
C PHE A 146 -17.03 3.36 1.56
N MET A 147 -17.16 3.44 0.24
CA MET A 147 -18.44 3.48 -0.45
C MET A 147 -18.57 2.27 -1.37
N ALA A 148 -19.68 1.53 -1.26
CA ALA A 148 -20.01 0.43 -2.13
C ALA A 148 -20.76 0.95 -3.37
N LEU A 149 -20.10 0.90 -4.51
CA LEU A 149 -20.56 1.47 -5.78
C LEU A 149 -20.99 0.37 -6.75
N PRO A 150 -21.90 0.66 -7.68
CA PRO A 150 -22.16 -0.25 -8.80
C PRO A 150 -20.89 -0.54 -9.60
N VAL A 151 -20.79 -1.74 -10.17
CA VAL A 151 -19.73 -2.07 -11.11
C VAL A 151 -20.05 -1.38 -12.45
N PRO A 152 -19.12 -0.59 -13.04
CA PRO A 152 -19.40 0.20 -14.24
C PRO A 152 -19.90 -0.62 -15.44
N SER A 153 -19.38 -1.84 -15.61
CA SER A 153 -19.77 -2.76 -16.69
C SER A 153 -21.06 -3.53 -16.42
N GLY A 154 -21.64 -3.42 -15.22
CA GLY A 154 -22.72 -4.30 -14.76
C GLY A 154 -22.29 -5.75 -14.51
N THR A 155 -21.08 -6.14 -14.89
CA THR A 155 -20.54 -7.48 -14.68
C THR A 155 -19.79 -7.53 -13.34
N PRO A 156 -20.10 -8.49 -12.45
CA PRO A 156 -19.39 -8.61 -11.18
C PRO A 156 -17.86 -8.71 -11.38
N LEU A 157 -17.10 -8.02 -10.53
CA LEU A 157 -15.65 -8.15 -10.54
C LEU A 157 -15.23 -9.55 -10.11
N PRO A 158 -14.15 -10.10 -10.68
CA PRO A 158 -13.61 -11.39 -10.24
C PRO A 158 -13.38 -11.42 -8.73
N LEU A 159 -13.53 -12.60 -8.12
CA LEU A 159 -13.19 -12.80 -6.71
C LEU A 159 -11.72 -12.48 -6.47
N LEU A 160 -11.43 -11.84 -5.35
CA LEU A 160 -10.07 -11.60 -4.86
C LEU A 160 -9.44 -12.91 -4.36
N PRO A 161 -8.11 -13.01 -4.29
CA PRO A 161 -7.44 -14.25 -3.89
C PRO A 161 -7.91 -14.82 -2.54
N TRP A 162 -8.24 -13.96 -1.58
CA TRP A 162 -8.72 -14.35 -0.25
C TRP A 162 -10.24 -14.60 -0.19
N GLU A 163 -10.98 -14.35 -1.27
CA GLU A 163 -12.39 -14.70 -1.42
C GLU A 163 -12.60 -16.07 -2.08
N ARG A 164 -11.51 -16.78 -2.40
CA ARG A 164 -11.51 -18.07 -3.09
C ARG A 164 -11.09 -19.18 -2.15
N ASP A 165 -11.73 -20.33 -2.26
CA ASP A 165 -11.34 -21.53 -1.51
C ASP A 165 -9.98 -22.05 -1.96
N GLU A 166 -9.72 -22.01 -3.26
CA GLU A 166 -8.46 -22.43 -3.86
C GLU A 166 -7.94 -21.39 -4.84
N LEU A 167 -6.61 -21.27 -4.88
CA LEU A 167 -5.92 -20.45 -5.86
C LEU A 167 -5.34 -21.33 -6.96
N PRO A 168 -5.50 -20.95 -8.24
CA PRO A 168 -4.82 -21.65 -9.31
C PRO A 168 -3.30 -21.53 -9.13
N ALA A 169 -2.60 -22.65 -9.32
CA ALA A 169 -1.15 -22.60 -9.46
C ALA A 169 -0.81 -21.84 -10.74
N VAL A 170 0.13 -20.92 -10.64
CA VAL A 170 0.46 -20.00 -11.74
C VAL A 170 1.97 -20.02 -11.98
N ALA A 171 2.37 -20.43 -13.18
CA ALA A 171 3.73 -20.28 -13.67
C ALA A 171 3.95 -18.84 -14.19
N PRO A 172 5.17 -18.30 -14.13
CA PRO A 172 5.50 -17.03 -14.76
C PRO A 172 5.17 -17.05 -16.26
N LEU A 173 4.54 -15.99 -16.78
CA LEU A 173 4.26 -15.87 -18.22
C LEU A 173 5.57 -15.81 -19.03
N ALA A 174 5.58 -16.47 -20.20
CA ALA A 174 6.64 -16.26 -21.15
C ALA A 174 6.54 -14.83 -21.76
N GLU A 175 7.65 -14.31 -22.26
CA GLU A 175 7.70 -12.91 -22.76
C GLU A 175 6.72 -12.67 -23.92
N HIS A 176 6.55 -13.67 -24.78
CA HIS A 176 5.63 -13.60 -25.93
C HIS A 176 4.15 -13.72 -25.55
N ASP A 177 3.83 -14.23 -24.35
CA ASP A 177 2.46 -14.38 -23.86
C ASP A 177 1.94 -13.11 -23.14
N LEU A 178 2.82 -12.13 -22.89
CA LEU A 178 2.44 -10.87 -22.25
C LEU A 178 1.59 -10.00 -23.19
N THR A 179 0.44 -9.54 -22.69
CA THR A 179 -0.29 -8.43 -23.31
C THR A 179 0.54 -7.14 -23.26
N ALA A 180 0.16 -6.12 -24.01
CA ALA A 180 0.84 -4.82 -23.99
C ALA A 180 0.84 -4.19 -22.58
N ALA A 181 -0.28 -4.28 -21.85
CA ALA A 181 -0.39 -3.76 -20.48
C ALA A 181 0.48 -4.54 -19.49
N GLU A 182 0.50 -5.88 -19.58
CA GLU A 182 1.35 -6.72 -18.72
C GLU A 182 2.83 -6.48 -18.99
N ARG A 183 3.22 -6.33 -20.25
CA ARG A 183 4.59 -5.96 -20.63
C ARG A 183 4.98 -4.61 -20.05
N ALA A 184 4.11 -3.60 -20.14
CA ALA A 184 4.34 -2.29 -19.55
C ALA A 184 4.53 -2.38 -18.04
N ALA A 185 3.69 -3.17 -17.33
CA ALA A 185 3.80 -3.37 -15.89
C ALA A 185 5.11 -4.11 -15.49
N VAL A 186 5.52 -5.13 -16.25
CA VAL A 186 6.78 -5.84 -16.04
C VAL A 186 7.96 -4.89 -16.20
N GLU A 187 8.00 -4.13 -17.31
CA GLU A 187 9.07 -3.16 -17.57
C GLU A 187 9.13 -2.04 -16.52
N ALA A 188 7.98 -1.54 -16.06
CA ALA A 188 7.92 -0.55 -15.00
C ALA A 188 8.48 -1.11 -13.69
N THR A 189 8.15 -2.35 -13.35
CA THR A 189 8.65 -3.05 -12.14
C THR A 189 10.16 -3.26 -12.21
N VAL A 190 10.70 -3.67 -13.36
CA VAL A 190 12.15 -3.83 -13.56
C VAL A 190 12.86 -2.50 -13.40
N ARG A 191 12.39 -1.44 -14.08
CA ARG A 191 12.97 -0.10 -13.93
C ARG A 191 12.89 0.43 -12.48
N ALA A 192 11.80 0.14 -11.77
CA ALA A 192 11.66 0.52 -10.37
C ALA A 192 12.68 -0.21 -9.49
N ALA A 193 12.92 -1.51 -9.71
CA ALA A 193 13.93 -2.27 -9.00
C ALA A 193 15.35 -1.75 -9.26
N GLU A 194 15.67 -1.36 -10.48
CA GLU A 194 16.94 -0.73 -10.83
C GLU A 194 17.13 0.62 -10.12
N ARG A 195 16.09 1.46 -10.05
CA ARG A 195 16.12 2.71 -9.27
C ARG A 195 16.29 2.43 -7.79
N ALA A 196 15.57 1.44 -7.26
CA ALA A 196 15.63 1.04 -5.86
C ALA A 196 17.05 0.66 -5.41
N ARG A 197 17.78 -0.07 -6.24
CA ARG A 197 19.21 -0.38 -5.98
C ARG A 197 20.08 0.87 -5.91
N ARG A 198 19.90 1.81 -6.85
CA ARG A 198 20.67 3.07 -6.88
C ARG A 198 20.34 3.97 -5.70
N HIS A 199 19.07 4.07 -5.33
CA HIS A 199 18.58 4.96 -4.27
C HIS A 199 18.57 4.30 -2.88
N ARG A 200 18.88 3.01 -2.78
CA ARG A 200 18.78 2.21 -1.54
C ARG A 200 17.37 2.24 -0.93
N THR A 201 16.38 2.15 -1.79
CA THR A 201 14.94 2.11 -1.45
C THR A 201 14.35 0.75 -1.80
N SER A 202 13.03 0.63 -1.88
CA SER A 202 12.34 -0.56 -2.35
C SER A 202 11.72 -0.34 -3.74
N ALA A 203 11.58 -1.41 -4.54
CA ALA A 203 10.95 -1.33 -5.86
C ALA A 203 9.50 -0.82 -5.76
N SER A 204 8.78 -1.18 -4.70
CA SER A 204 7.41 -0.69 -4.47
C SER A 204 7.34 0.81 -4.17
N ALA A 205 8.32 1.34 -3.44
CA ALA A 205 8.43 2.78 -3.23
C ALA A 205 8.77 3.51 -4.54
N GLU A 206 9.67 2.94 -5.35
CA GLU A 206 10.06 3.51 -6.64
C GLU A 206 8.96 3.44 -7.70
N LEU A 207 8.05 2.45 -7.62
CA LEU A 207 6.88 2.39 -8.51
C LEU A 207 5.91 3.55 -8.30
N THR A 208 5.85 4.06 -7.08
CA THR A 208 4.95 5.16 -6.68
C THR A 208 5.68 6.47 -6.40
N ALA A 209 6.99 6.53 -6.66
CA ALA A 209 7.78 7.74 -6.44
C ALA A 209 7.58 8.72 -7.60
N PRO A 210 7.10 9.96 -7.34
CA PRO A 210 7.08 11.01 -8.34
C PRO A 210 8.49 11.37 -8.83
N THR A 211 8.58 11.77 -10.09
CA THR A 211 9.75 12.50 -10.59
C THR A 211 9.62 13.94 -10.10
N TRP A 212 10.52 14.35 -9.21
CA TRP A 212 10.47 15.66 -8.61
C TRP A 212 10.97 16.73 -9.58
N THR A 213 10.13 17.73 -9.81
CA THR A 213 10.41 18.87 -10.71
C THR A 213 10.82 20.11 -9.95
N ASP A 214 10.34 20.24 -8.71
CA ASP A 214 10.69 21.29 -7.78
C ASP A 214 10.71 20.73 -6.35
N ALA A 215 11.72 21.11 -5.58
CA ALA A 215 11.87 20.72 -4.19
C ALA A 215 12.65 21.83 -3.46
N ALA A 216 11.96 22.94 -3.16
CA ALA A 216 12.46 23.94 -2.25
C ALA A 216 12.25 23.50 -0.80
N GLU A 217 12.98 24.14 0.13
CA GLU A 217 12.77 23.89 1.56
C GLU A 217 11.31 24.16 1.94
N GLY A 218 10.67 23.18 2.53
CA GLY A 218 9.28 23.26 2.94
C GLY A 218 8.25 22.99 1.83
N SER A 219 8.66 22.68 0.60
CA SER A 219 7.76 22.35 -0.50
C SER A 219 8.30 21.24 -1.40
N ALA A 220 7.38 20.55 -2.10
CA ALA A 220 7.75 19.57 -3.11
C ALA A 220 6.69 19.54 -4.23
N ARG A 221 7.14 19.44 -5.47
CA ARG A 221 6.30 19.20 -6.63
C ARG A 221 6.92 18.12 -7.50
N GLY A 222 6.10 17.19 -7.98
CA GLY A 222 6.56 16.13 -8.87
C GLY A 222 5.42 15.52 -9.65
N THR A 223 5.77 14.72 -10.65
CA THR A 223 4.82 14.03 -11.52
C THR A 223 5.08 12.54 -11.52
N LEU A 224 4.03 11.75 -11.65
CA LEU A 224 4.09 10.30 -11.77
C LEU A 224 3.24 9.87 -12.97
N ARG A 225 3.82 9.09 -13.86
CA ARG A 225 3.06 8.46 -14.94
C ARG A 225 2.21 7.34 -14.35
N ILE A 226 0.91 7.35 -14.65
CA ILE A 226 -0.02 6.30 -14.27
C ILE A 226 0.09 5.16 -15.28
N GLY A 227 0.39 3.97 -14.81
CA GLY A 227 0.49 2.78 -15.62
C GLY A 227 -0.21 1.57 -14.97
N PRO A 228 -0.33 0.46 -15.72
CA PRO A 228 -1.00 -0.74 -15.25
C PRO A 228 -0.36 -1.36 -14.00
N GLU A 229 0.89 -1.03 -13.69
CA GLU A 229 1.64 -1.50 -12.52
C GLU A 229 1.12 -0.94 -11.20
N ILE A 230 0.44 0.22 -11.20
CA ILE A 230 -0.08 0.88 -9.98
C ILE A 230 -1.60 1.04 -9.99
N THR A 231 -2.29 0.57 -11.04
CA THR A 231 -3.75 0.68 -11.15
C THR A 231 -4.46 -0.51 -10.51
N ASN A 232 -5.69 -0.25 -10.10
CA ASN A 232 -6.61 -1.26 -9.58
C ASN A 232 -7.36 -1.99 -10.71
N ARG A 233 -8.31 -2.86 -10.37
CA ARG A 233 -9.08 -3.69 -11.30
C ARG A 233 -10.04 -2.94 -12.23
N VAL A 234 -10.25 -1.65 -12.00
CA VAL A 234 -11.10 -0.77 -12.81
C VAL A 234 -10.30 0.35 -13.50
N GLY A 235 -8.97 0.23 -13.51
CA GLY A 235 -8.08 1.15 -14.24
C GLY A 235 -7.69 2.43 -13.48
N HIS A 236 -8.11 2.61 -12.23
CA HIS A 236 -7.74 3.77 -11.42
C HIS A 236 -6.50 3.46 -10.58
N VAL A 237 -5.70 4.46 -10.21
CA VAL A 237 -4.61 4.26 -9.24
C VAL A 237 -5.17 3.65 -7.95
N GLN A 238 -4.51 2.61 -7.45
CA GLN A 238 -4.95 1.88 -6.25
C GLN A 238 -4.90 2.80 -5.01
N GLY A 239 -5.91 2.70 -4.10
CA GLY A 239 -6.08 3.64 -2.98
C GLY A 239 -4.86 3.76 -2.07
N GLY A 240 -4.25 2.64 -1.66
CA GLY A 240 -3.03 2.67 -0.86
C GLY A 240 -1.83 3.25 -1.61
N ALA A 241 -1.77 3.12 -2.95
CA ALA A 241 -0.76 3.79 -3.77
C ALA A 241 -0.99 5.31 -3.80
N VAL A 242 -2.24 5.78 -3.97
CA VAL A 242 -2.60 7.20 -3.87
C VAL A 242 -2.15 7.78 -2.52
N TYR A 243 -2.46 7.09 -1.42
CA TYR A 243 -1.99 7.50 -0.10
C TYR A 243 -0.46 7.54 -0.04
N GLY A 244 0.22 6.51 -0.52
CA GLY A 244 1.69 6.44 -0.51
C GLY A 244 2.35 7.55 -1.33
N ILE A 245 1.77 7.94 -2.48
CA ILE A 245 2.25 9.06 -3.31
C ILE A 245 2.09 10.39 -2.56
N ALA A 246 0.94 10.63 -1.92
CA ALA A 246 0.72 11.83 -1.11
C ALA A 246 1.70 11.90 0.07
N LEU A 247 1.92 10.77 0.76
CA LEU A 247 2.92 10.67 1.83
C LEU A 247 4.36 10.91 1.32
N ALA A 248 4.72 10.39 0.15
CA ALA A 248 6.03 10.63 -0.43
C ALA A 248 6.26 12.12 -0.72
N ALA A 249 5.23 12.83 -1.23
CA ALA A 249 5.29 14.27 -1.44
C ALA A 249 5.44 15.03 -0.12
N ALA A 250 4.63 14.71 0.89
CA ALA A 250 4.72 15.31 2.22
C ALA A 250 6.10 15.06 2.88
N THR A 251 6.62 13.83 2.78
CA THR A 251 7.95 13.47 3.28
C THR A 251 9.05 14.28 2.59
N ARG A 252 8.91 14.48 1.27
CA ARG A 252 9.85 15.29 0.49
C ARG A 252 9.82 16.76 0.91
N ALA A 253 8.65 17.33 1.16
CA ALA A 253 8.49 18.72 1.60
C ALA A 253 9.05 18.94 3.02
N VAL A 254 8.85 18.00 3.93
CA VAL A 254 9.37 18.10 5.31
C VAL A 254 10.90 17.91 5.37
N GLY A 255 11.48 17.19 4.41
CA GLY A 255 12.91 16.91 4.34
C GLY A 255 13.33 15.67 5.13
N ALA A 256 14.64 15.40 5.11
CA ALA A 256 15.23 14.22 5.72
C ALA A 256 15.26 14.29 7.26
N GLY A 257 15.31 13.12 7.91
CA GLY A 257 15.54 13.02 9.35
C GLY A 257 14.28 12.93 10.21
N LEU A 258 13.09 12.96 9.61
CA LEU A 258 11.82 12.74 10.30
C LEU A 258 11.12 11.49 9.77
N ALA A 259 10.44 10.78 10.66
CA ALA A 259 9.63 9.61 10.33
C ALA A 259 8.14 9.98 10.39
N VAL A 260 7.34 9.47 9.45
CA VAL A 260 5.89 9.62 9.50
C VAL A 260 5.35 9.00 10.80
N ALA A 261 4.46 9.70 11.47
CA ALA A 261 3.72 9.22 12.64
C ALA A 261 2.27 8.90 12.28
N GLU A 262 1.67 9.75 11.46
CA GLU A 262 0.27 9.64 11.07
C GLU A 262 0.07 10.30 9.71
N GLY A 263 -0.89 9.79 8.96
CA GLY A 263 -1.41 10.46 7.78
C GLY A 263 -2.91 10.23 7.65
N HIS A 264 -3.60 11.25 7.14
CA HIS A 264 -5.00 11.18 6.73
C HIS A 264 -5.12 11.62 5.29
N VAL A 265 -5.77 10.81 4.46
CA VAL A 265 -6.00 11.10 3.04
C VAL A 265 -7.48 10.99 2.71
N GLN A 266 -8.01 11.98 2.02
CA GLN A 266 -9.33 12.01 1.40
C GLN A 266 -9.17 11.70 -0.09
N PHE A 267 -9.98 10.78 -0.59
CA PHE A 267 -10.02 10.37 -2.00
C PHE A 267 -11.19 11.07 -2.67
N LEU A 268 -10.91 12.10 -3.43
CA LEU A 268 -11.91 13.02 -3.95
C LEU A 268 -12.50 12.56 -5.28
N ARG A 269 -11.69 11.92 -6.11
CA ARG A 269 -12.04 11.41 -7.46
C ARG A 269 -11.14 10.24 -7.84
N PRO A 270 -11.56 9.40 -8.80
CA PRO A 270 -10.64 8.46 -9.43
C PRO A 270 -9.43 9.17 -10.05
N ALA A 271 -8.25 8.55 -9.94
CA ALA A 271 -7.06 8.96 -10.67
C ALA A 271 -6.89 8.03 -11.87
N ASP A 272 -7.39 8.45 -13.03
CA ASP A 272 -7.61 7.63 -14.23
C ASP A 272 -7.06 8.25 -15.55
N ALA A 273 -6.19 9.26 -15.45
CA ALA A 273 -5.48 9.82 -16.61
C ALA A 273 -4.02 9.34 -16.67
N ASP A 274 -3.25 9.84 -17.65
CA ASP A 274 -1.88 9.37 -17.92
C ASP A 274 -0.86 9.85 -16.88
N VAL A 275 -1.08 11.03 -16.28
CA VAL A 275 -0.13 11.69 -15.38
C VAL A 275 -0.83 12.21 -14.14
N LEU A 276 -0.24 11.88 -13.00
CA LEU A 276 -0.61 12.40 -11.70
C LEU A 276 0.44 13.42 -11.25
N THR A 277 0.01 14.60 -10.82
CA THR A 277 0.87 15.61 -10.20
C THR A 277 0.69 15.56 -8.69
N ALA A 278 1.79 15.51 -7.96
CA ALA A 278 1.84 15.57 -6.50
C ALA A 278 2.48 16.90 -6.06
N VAL A 279 1.78 17.63 -5.21
CA VAL A 279 2.27 18.88 -4.60
C VAL A 279 2.13 18.76 -3.10
N ALA A 280 3.16 19.16 -2.35
CA ALA A 280 3.11 19.20 -0.89
C ALA A 280 3.78 20.44 -0.35
N SER A 281 3.32 20.88 0.82
CA SER A 281 3.91 21.96 1.59
C SER A 281 3.98 21.63 3.07
N THR A 282 5.05 22.03 3.72
CA THR A 282 5.21 21.95 5.18
C THR A 282 4.42 23.08 5.82
N THR A 283 3.44 22.72 6.64
CA THR A 283 2.65 23.71 7.41
C THR A 283 3.35 24.13 8.69
N ARG A 284 4.18 23.24 9.25
CA ARG A 284 5.02 23.54 10.42
C ARG A 284 6.20 22.60 10.47
N LEU A 285 7.37 23.14 10.75
CA LEU A 285 8.58 22.41 11.06
C LEU A 285 9.03 22.76 12.49
N GLY A 286 9.01 21.78 13.39
CA GLY A 286 9.41 21.93 14.78
C GLY A 286 10.39 20.85 15.22
N ARG A 287 11.04 21.03 16.36
CA ARG A 287 12.02 20.06 16.91
C ARG A 287 11.42 18.71 17.28
N GLY A 288 10.17 18.69 17.70
CA GLY A 288 9.48 17.46 18.19
C GLY A 288 8.42 16.92 17.23
N ALA A 289 7.97 17.70 16.27
CA ALA A 289 6.99 17.32 15.26
C ALA A 289 7.07 18.24 14.05
N ALA A 290 6.72 17.70 12.88
CA ALA A 290 6.46 18.48 11.68
C ALA A 290 5.10 18.07 11.09
N PHE A 291 4.51 18.98 10.35
CA PHE A 291 3.23 18.77 9.68
C PHE A 291 3.33 19.21 8.23
N ALA A 292 2.73 18.46 7.34
CA ALA A 292 2.66 18.78 5.92
C ALA A 292 1.31 18.42 5.34
N GLU A 293 0.94 19.14 4.29
CA GLU A 293 -0.23 18.85 3.47
C GLU A 293 0.24 18.44 2.07
N ALA A 294 -0.50 17.53 1.43
CA ALA A 294 -0.25 17.12 0.06
C ALA A 294 -1.55 17.09 -0.73
N THR A 295 -1.49 17.52 -1.98
CA THR A 295 -2.59 17.42 -2.94
C THR A 295 -2.10 16.68 -4.17
N LEU A 296 -2.90 15.72 -4.61
CA LEU A 296 -2.70 15.00 -5.87
C LEU A 296 -3.72 15.48 -6.89
N THR A 297 -3.28 15.79 -8.09
CA THR A 297 -4.14 16.25 -9.20
C THR A 297 -3.92 15.42 -10.44
N VAL A 298 -4.97 15.30 -11.25
CA VAL A 298 -4.97 14.76 -12.60
C VAL A 298 -5.70 15.78 -13.46
N ASP A 299 -5.10 16.22 -14.56
CA ASP A 299 -5.65 17.29 -15.44
C ASP A 299 -6.12 18.52 -14.63
N ASP A 300 -5.27 18.97 -13.69
CA ASP A 300 -5.50 20.08 -12.76
C ASP A 300 -6.72 19.91 -11.80
N ARG A 301 -7.34 18.72 -11.78
CA ARG A 301 -8.44 18.40 -10.88
C ARG A 301 -7.92 17.65 -9.66
N PRO A 302 -8.24 18.06 -8.42
CA PRO A 302 -7.85 17.33 -7.22
C PRO A 302 -8.47 15.94 -7.20
N VAL A 303 -7.63 14.89 -7.07
CA VAL A 303 -8.04 13.50 -6.92
C VAL A 303 -7.86 12.99 -5.49
N ALA A 304 -6.90 13.57 -4.75
CA ALA A 304 -6.72 13.31 -3.33
C ALA A 304 -6.12 14.51 -2.61
N ALA A 305 -6.45 14.62 -1.31
CA ALA A 305 -5.84 15.58 -0.39
C ALA A 305 -5.45 14.88 0.91
N GLY A 306 -4.25 15.14 1.42
CA GLY A 306 -3.70 14.48 2.60
C GLY A 306 -3.06 15.45 3.58
N ARG A 307 -3.11 15.07 4.87
CA ARG A 307 -2.41 15.74 5.98
C ARG A 307 -1.57 14.72 6.71
N PHE A 308 -0.34 15.07 7.01
CA PHE A 308 0.65 14.18 7.58
C PHE A 308 1.34 14.81 8.78
N ALA A 309 1.53 14.01 9.82
CA ALA A 309 2.34 14.35 10.97
C ALA A 309 3.63 13.50 10.97
N PHE A 310 4.73 14.14 11.29
CA PHE A 310 6.04 13.52 11.36
C PHE A 310 6.64 13.74 12.75
N ARG A 311 7.50 12.83 13.16
CA ARG A 311 8.21 12.87 14.44
C ARG A 311 9.69 12.52 14.24
N PRO A 312 10.57 12.92 15.15
CA PRO A 312 11.94 12.41 15.17
C PRO A 312 11.95 10.88 15.20
N PRO A 313 12.86 10.22 14.46
CA PRO A 313 12.99 8.78 14.56
C PRO A 313 13.39 8.41 15.99
N ARG A 314 12.61 7.56 16.65
CA ARG A 314 12.97 6.99 17.94
C ARG A 314 13.71 5.68 17.70
N PRO A 315 14.79 5.38 18.46
CA PRO A 315 15.31 4.01 18.48
C PRO A 315 14.18 3.07 18.90
N ALA A 316 14.14 1.89 18.30
CA ALA A 316 13.15 0.86 18.61
C ALA A 316 13.30 0.45 20.09
N ALA A 317 12.51 1.03 20.96
CA ALA A 317 12.26 0.45 22.28
C ALA A 317 11.20 -0.64 22.12
N PRO A 318 11.30 -1.79 22.80
CA PRO A 318 10.25 -2.77 22.79
C PRO A 318 8.95 -2.11 23.26
N LEU A 319 7.89 -2.22 22.47
CA LEU A 319 6.54 -1.77 22.83
C LEU A 319 6.12 -2.57 24.08
N GLN A 320 6.13 -1.92 25.24
CA GLN A 320 5.41 -2.43 26.39
C GLN A 320 3.92 -2.27 26.08
N VAL A 321 3.29 -3.35 25.64
CA VAL A 321 1.83 -3.43 25.60
C VAL A 321 1.37 -3.27 27.05
N ALA A 322 0.70 -2.16 27.36
CA ALA A 322 0.05 -2.00 28.65
C ALA A 322 -0.89 -3.21 28.82
N GLY A 323 -0.59 -4.07 29.78
CA GLY A 323 -1.43 -5.20 30.13
C GLY A 323 -2.86 -4.73 30.43
N PRO A 324 -3.85 -5.62 30.38
CA PRO A 324 -5.22 -5.27 30.70
C PRO A 324 -5.26 -4.58 32.06
N ARG A 325 -5.88 -3.39 32.11
CA ARG A 325 -6.10 -2.68 33.38
C ARG A 325 -6.81 -3.64 34.36
N PRO A 326 -6.32 -3.77 35.60
CA PRO A 326 -7.05 -4.52 36.58
C PRO A 326 -8.46 -3.94 36.75
N PRO A 327 -9.49 -4.76 37.00
CA PRO A 327 -10.83 -4.28 37.24
C PRO A 327 -10.83 -3.29 38.43
N HIS A 328 -11.54 -2.17 38.26
CA HIS A 328 -11.73 -1.22 39.35
C HIS A 328 -12.35 -1.95 40.53
N PRO A 329 -11.83 -1.79 41.75
CA PRO A 329 -12.52 -2.29 42.95
C PRO A 329 -13.87 -1.58 43.05
N SER A 330 -14.92 -2.38 43.24
CA SER A 330 -16.32 -1.96 43.50
C SER A 330 -16.46 -1.24 44.84
#